data_51b1bc8bda44799bab8df78bdf1fd574
#
_entry.id   51b1bc8bda44799bab8df78bdf1fd574
#
_cell.length_a   1.000
_cell.length_b   1.000
_cell.length_c   1.000
_cell.angle_alpha   90.00
_cell.angle_beta   90.00
_cell.angle_gamma   90.00
#
_symmetry.space_group_name_H-M   'P 1'
#
loop_
_entity.id
_entity.type
_entity.pdbx_description
1 polymer ?
#
loop_
_entity_poly.entity_id
_entity_poly.type
_entity_poly.pdbx_seq_one_letter_code
_entity_poly.pdbx_strand_id
1 'polypeptide(L)'
;LAYSFIFFLKCKLRKSTQFFLSELFFYGISGIVLNNGDNFFMSNEKVYKMELPKIYPLLVNKAVKKGRTQEEVDEIIRWLTGYRQTDLEAMLGTRITYEEFFRNAPELNENRKLIRGVVCGVRVENIEEPLMREIRYLDKLVDELAKGKSMEKILRK
;
A
#
# COMPACT_ATOMS: atom_id res chain seq x y z
N LEU A 1 31.60 0.84 -16.54
CA LEU A 1 32.13 2.10 -15.94
C LEU A 1 31.16 3.31 -16.04
N ALA A 2 29.93 3.16 -16.52
CA ALA A 2 28.96 4.25 -16.71
C ALA A 2 27.84 4.31 -15.64
N TYR A 3 27.77 3.39 -14.70
CA TYR A 3 26.69 3.31 -13.71
C TYR A 3 26.96 4.05 -12.38
N SER A 4 28.18 4.55 -12.18
CA SER A 4 28.57 5.17 -10.91
C SER A 4 28.32 6.68 -10.85
N PHE A 5 28.03 7.34 -11.97
CA PHE A 5 27.95 8.83 -12.02
C PHE A 5 26.52 9.38 -11.83
N ILE A 6 25.49 8.55 -11.99
CA ILE A 6 24.08 8.98 -11.83
C ILE A 6 23.67 9.01 -10.36
N PHE A 7 24.39 8.32 -9.49
CA PHE A 7 24.05 8.24 -8.06
C PHE A 7 24.43 9.53 -7.28
N PHE A 8 25.37 10.33 -7.77
CA PHE A 8 25.90 11.48 -7.01
C PHE A 8 25.20 12.81 -7.28
N LEU A 9 24.42 12.96 -8.36
CA LEU A 9 23.77 14.23 -8.71
C LEU A 9 22.36 14.42 -8.12
N LYS A 10 21.78 13.43 -7.45
CA LYS A 10 20.42 13.52 -6.84
C LYS A 10 20.40 13.73 -5.33
N CYS A 11 21.54 13.91 -4.70
CA CYS A 11 21.66 14.10 -3.25
C CYS A 11 21.29 15.51 -2.75
N LYS A 12 20.77 16.41 -3.60
CA LYS A 12 20.49 17.81 -3.23
C LYS A 12 19.02 18.24 -3.36
N LEU A 13 18.10 17.30 -3.54
CA LEU A 13 16.66 17.61 -3.59
C LEU A 13 15.95 17.01 -2.37
N ARG A 14 15.59 17.90 -1.45
CA ARG A 14 14.66 17.80 -0.30
C ARG A 14 14.32 16.38 0.23
N LYS A 15 14.53 16.19 1.52
CA LYS A 15 14.23 14.98 2.35
C LYS A 15 12.84 14.33 2.16
N SER A 16 11.91 14.94 1.45
CA SER A 16 10.57 14.40 1.19
C SER A 16 10.48 13.51 -0.05
N THR A 17 11.36 13.72 -1.05
CA THR A 17 11.35 12.95 -2.30
C THR A 17 12.08 11.61 -2.19
N GLN A 18 13.02 11.48 -1.26
CA GLN A 18 13.78 10.25 -1.06
C GLN A 18 12.92 9.12 -0.45
N PHE A 19 11.94 9.47 0.35
CA PHE A 19 10.97 8.52 0.92
C PHE A 19 10.00 7.98 -0.14
N PHE A 20 9.64 8.82 -1.11
CA PHE A 20 8.73 8.48 -2.20
C PHE A 20 9.37 7.51 -3.21
N LEU A 21 10.65 7.68 -3.52
CA LEU A 21 11.38 6.80 -4.44
C LEU A 21 11.68 5.43 -3.85
N SER A 22 11.86 5.31 -2.54
CA SER A 22 12.06 4.03 -1.88
C SER A 22 10.79 3.17 -1.87
N GLU A 23 9.61 3.78 -1.81
CA GLU A 23 8.35 3.06 -1.88
C GLU A 23 8.04 2.57 -3.31
N LEU A 24 8.33 3.38 -4.34
CA LEU A 24 8.17 2.96 -5.74
C LEU A 24 9.12 1.83 -6.15
N PHE A 25 10.34 1.81 -5.61
CA PHE A 25 11.30 0.72 -5.82
C PHE A 25 10.86 -0.60 -5.16
N PHE A 26 10.04 -0.48 -4.12
CA PHE A 26 9.54 -1.63 -3.36
C PHE A 26 8.44 -2.40 -4.09
N TYR A 27 7.69 -1.74 -4.98
CA TYR A 27 6.61 -2.38 -5.77
C TYR A 27 7.12 -3.11 -7.03
N GLY A 28 8.43 -3.28 -7.20
CA GLY A 28 8.99 -4.10 -8.27
C GLY A 28 8.66 -3.62 -9.71
N ILE A 29 8.35 -2.33 -9.88
CA ILE A 29 8.02 -1.76 -11.18
C ILE A 29 9.31 -1.41 -11.92
N SER A 30 9.98 -2.43 -12.46
CA SER A 30 11.04 -2.27 -13.45
C SER A 30 10.41 -1.98 -14.82
N GLY A 31 10.06 -0.75 -15.08
CA GLY A 31 9.42 -0.38 -16.34
C GLY A 31 9.13 1.12 -16.42
N ILE A 32 10.08 1.94 -15.93
CA ILE A 32 9.95 3.39 -16.02
C ILE A 32 10.41 3.84 -17.41
N VAL A 33 9.46 4.07 -18.30
CA VAL A 33 9.69 4.93 -19.46
C VAL A 33 9.38 6.35 -19.03
N LEU A 34 10.42 7.18 -18.92
CA LEU A 34 10.29 8.62 -18.72
C LEU A 34 9.83 9.25 -20.05
N ASN A 35 8.55 9.50 -20.20
CA ASN A 35 8.06 10.43 -21.20
C ASN A 35 7.74 11.77 -20.55
N ASN A 36 8.14 12.83 -21.26
CA ASN A 36 8.08 14.22 -20.85
C ASN A 36 6.70 14.65 -20.36
N GLY A 37 6.60 15.08 -19.11
CA GLY A 37 5.53 15.94 -18.62
C GLY A 37 4.32 15.28 -17.98
N ASP A 38 4.15 13.97 -18.06
CA ASP A 38 3.00 13.30 -17.47
C ASP A 38 3.33 12.80 -16.06
N ASN A 39 2.50 13.21 -15.10
CA ASN A 39 2.51 12.65 -13.75
C ASN A 39 2.45 11.13 -13.86
N PHE A 40 3.46 10.45 -13.29
CA PHE A 40 3.52 8.99 -13.20
C PHE A 40 2.44 8.48 -12.24
N PHE A 41 1.20 8.53 -12.68
CA PHE A 41 0.09 7.79 -12.09
C PHE A 41 -0.04 6.47 -12.84
N MET A 42 0.30 5.36 -12.18
CA MET A 42 -0.22 4.07 -12.65
C MET A 42 -1.73 4.20 -12.77
N SER A 43 -2.27 3.89 -13.96
CA SER A 43 -3.73 3.91 -14.12
C SER A 43 -4.35 3.01 -13.04
N ASN A 44 -5.44 3.43 -12.43
CA ASN A 44 -6.14 2.68 -11.40
C ASN A 44 -6.37 1.22 -11.81
N GLU A 45 -6.70 0.97 -13.08
CA GLU A 45 -6.87 -0.36 -13.65
C GLU A 45 -5.67 -1.30 -13.46
N LYS A 46 -4.43 -0.78 -13.57
CA LYS A 46 -3.24 -1.61 -13.34
C LYS A 46 -3.15 -2.04 -11.88
N VAL A 47 -3.49 -1.14 -10.95
CA VAL A 47 -3.52 -1.47 -9.51
C VAL A 47 -4.58 -2.52 -9.24
N TYR A 48 -5.76 -2.41 -9.83
CA TYR A 48 -6.87 -3.33 -9.63
C TYR A 48 -6.55 -4.76 -10.08
N LYS A 49 -5.83 -4.88 -11.19
CA LYS A 49 -5.40 -6.18 -11.77
C LYS A 49 -4.18 -6.80 -11.07
N MET A 50 -3.56 -6.13 -10.11
CA MET A 50 -2.45 -6.71 -9.35
C MET A 50 -2.96 -7.86 -8.49
N GLU A 51 -2.23 -8.99 -8.50
CA GLU A 51 -2.57 -10.16 -7.69
C GLU A 51 -2.24 -9.91 -6.21
N LEU A 52 -3.19 -10.18 -5.31
CA LEU A 52 -3.00 -10.05 -3.86
C LEU A 52 -1.75 -10.80 -3.34
N PRO A 53 -1.47 -12.04 -3.79
CA PRO A 53 -0.27 -12.77 -3.34
C PRO A 53 1.05 -12.07 -3.68
N LYS A 54 1.07 -11.15 -4.64
CA LYS A 54 2.25 -10.33 -4.98
C LYS A 54 2.33 -9.07 -4.14
N ILE A 55 1.19 -8.51 -3.74
CA ILE A 55 1.10 -7.28 -2.94
C ILE A 55 1.31 -7.57 -1.45
N TYR A 56 0.68 -8.62 -0.94
CA TYR A 56 0.70 -8.97 0.49
C TYR A 56 2.12 -9.04 1.09
N PRO A 57 3.11 -9.73 0.46
CA PRO A 57 4.47 -9.74 0.99
C PRO A 57 5.11 -8.35 1.06
N LEU A 58 4.71 -7.42 0.20
CA LEU A 58 5.22 -6.05 0.22
C LEU A 58 4.68 -5.28 1.43
N LEU A 59 3.40 -5.46 1.75
CA LEU A 59 2.76 -4.87 2.94
C LEU A 59 3.42 -5.40 4.22
N VAL A 60 3.60 -6.73 4.31
CA VAL A 60 4.27 -7.39 5.43
C VAL A 60 5.71 -6.90 5.57
N ASN A 61 6.48 -6.89 4.49
CA ASN A 61 7.88 -6.45 4.51
C ASN A 61 8.02 -4.98 4.94
N LYS A 62 7.07 -4.12 4.57
CA LYS A 62 7.04 -2.71 5.01
C LYS A 62 6.93 -2.60 6.53
N ALA A 63 6.10 -3.43 7.15
CA ALA A 63 5.92 -3.48 8.59
C ALA A 63 7.12 -4.12 9.29
N VAL A 64 7.57 -5.29 8.83
CA VAL A 64 8.68 -6.06 9.42
C VAL A 64 9.99 -5.26 9.44
N LYS A 65 10.31 -4.52 8.37
CA LYS A 65 11.48 -3.61 8.33
C LYS A 65 11.46 -2.53 9.40
N LYS A 66 10.31 -2.28 10.01
CA LYS A 66 10.13 -1.31 11.10
C LYS A 66 9.90 -1.96 12.46
N GLY A 67 10.19 -3.26 12.58
CA GLY A 67 10.08 -4.01 13.84
C GLY A 67 8.65 -4.40 14.20
N ARG A 68 7.73 -4.37 13.21
CA ARG A 68 6.35 -4.84 13.37
C ARG A 68 6.22 -6.28 12.90
N THR A 69 5.07 -6.90 13.11
CA THR A 69 4.86 -8.31 12.77
C THR A 69 3.89 -8.50 11.62
N GLN A 70 3.92 -9.68 11.01
CA GLN A 70 2.96 -10.10 10.01
C GLN A 70 1.55 -10.17 10.59
N GLU A 71 1.41 -10.69 11.81
CA GLU A 71 0.13 -10.82 12.51
C GLU A 71 -0.58 -9.48 12.69
N GLU A 72 0.17 -8.40 12.89
CA GLU A 72 -0.39 -7.05 12.96
C GLU A 72 -0.91 -6.57 11.61
N VAL A 73 -0.24 -6.94 10.51
CA VAL A 73 -0.72 -6.65 9.14
C VAL A 73 -1.99 -7.47 8.86
N ASP A 74 -2.00 -8.73 9.24
CA ASP A 74 -3.17 -9.61 9.07
C ASP A 74 -4.37 -9.11 9.90
N GLU A 75 -4.13 -8.61 11.12
CA GLU A 75 -5.17 -8.00 11.95
C GLU A 75 -5.74 -6.75 11.28
N ILE A 76 -4.91 -5.91 10.68
CA ILE A 76 -5.35 -4.73 9.92
C ILE A 76 -6.24 -5.15 8.73
N ILE A 77 -5.80 -6.15 7.96
CA ILE A 77 -6.55 -6.65 6.80
C ILE A 77 -7.91 -7.19 7.25
N ARG A 78 -7.94 -8.04 8.27
CA ARG A 78 -9.19 -8.61 8.82
C ARG A 78 -10.12 -7.54 9.35
N TRP A 79 -9.58 -6.57 10.08
CA TRP A 79 -10.37 -5.44 10.59
C TRP A 79 -11.00 -4.61 9.46
N LEU A 80 -10.24 -4.39 8.37
CA LEU A 80 -10.72 -3.57 7.25
C LEU A 80 -11.78 -4.27 6.41
N THR A 81 -11.63 -5.58 6.18
CA THR A 81 -12.36 -6.33 5.16
C THR A 81 -13.36 -7.34 5.70
N GLY A 82 -13.28 -7.69 6.99
CA GLY A 82 -14.12 -8.75 7.58
C GLY A 82 -13.70 -10.18 7.23
N TYR A 83 -12.63 -10.38 6.47
CA TYR A 83 -12.13 -11.74 6.22
C TYR A 83 -11.63 -12.41 7.49
N ARG A 84 -11.80 -13.72 7.58
CA ARG A 84 -11.13 -14.55 8.60
C ARG A 84 -9.68 -14.81 8.20
N GLN A 85 -8.85 -15.21 9.15
CA GLN A 85 -7.46 -15.58 8.87
C GLN A 85 -7.34 -16.69 7.84
N THR A 86 -8.20 -17.73 7.98
CA THR A 86 -8.25 -18.86 7.04
C THR A 86 -8.61 -18.46 5.62
N ASP A 87 -9.47 -17.44 5.46
CA ASP A 87 -9.88 -16.95 4.15
C ASP A 87 -8.72 -16.17 3.49
N LEU A 88 -8.01 -15.35 4.28
CA LEU A 88 -6.83 -14.64 3.82
C LEU A 88 -5.73 -15.61 3.36
N GLU A 89 -5.42 -16.62 4.17
CA GLU A 89 -4.41 -17.64 3.85
C GLU A 89 -4.79 -18.42 2.57
N ALA A 90 -6.05 -18.81 2.42
CA ALA A 90 -6.53 -19.48 1.21
C ALA A 90 -6.36 -18.59 -0.03
N MET A 91 -6.71 -17.31 0.06
CA MET A 91 -6.58 -16.36 -1.06
C MET A 91 -5.12 -16.13 -1.48
N LEU A 92 -4.17 -16.19 -0.54
CA LEU A 92 -2.74 -16.05 -0.84
C LEU A 92 -2.19 -17.22 -1.68
N GLY A 93 -2.88 -18.36 -1.72
CA GLY A 93 -2.59 -19.49 -2.60
C GLY A 93 -3.21 -19.40 -3.99
N THR A 94 -3.94 -18.34 -4.30
CA THR A 94 -4.66 -18.15 -5.57
C THR A 94 -4.09 -17.00 -6.39
N ARG A 95 -4.74 -16.68 -7.52
CA ARG A 95 -4.43 -15.50 -8.34
C ARG A 95 -5.45 -14.39 -8.18
N ILE A 96 -6.09 -14.31 -7.01
CA ILE A 96 -7.08 -13.27 -6.74
C ILE A 96 -6.47 -11.88 -6.97
N THR A 97 -7.17 -11.04 -7.71
CA THR A 97 -6.77 -9.66 -7.94
C THR A 97 -7.13 -8.77 -6.75
N TYR A 98 -6.50 -7.61 -6.68
CA TYR A 98 -6.77 -6.62 -5.63
C TYR A 98 -8.22 -6.10 -5.71
N GLU A 99 -8.74 -5.98 -6.93
CA GLU A 99 -10.15 -5.65 -7.17
C GLU A 99 -11.09 -6.72 -6.60
N GLU A 100 -10.88 -8.00 -6.96
CA GLU A 100 -11.69 -9.13 -6.46
C GLU A 100 -11.61 -9.24 -4.94
N PHE A 101 -10.42 -9.04 -4.36
CA PHE A 101 -10.21 -9.05 -2.93
C PHE A 101 -11.12 -8.04 -2.19
N PHE A 102 -11.16 -6.79 -2.65
CA PHE A 102 -12.01 -5.77 -2.02
C PHE A 102 -13.49 -5.91 -2.36
N ARG A 103 -13.83 -6.32 -3.59
CA ARG A 103 -15.24 -6.53 -3.99
C ARG A 103 -15.91 -7.69 -3.28
N ASN A 104 -15.14 -8.74 -2.98
CA ASN A 104 -15.63 -9.93 -2.30
C ASN A 104 -15.47 -9.84 -0.77
N ALA A 105 -15.03 -8.70 -0.24
CA ALA A 105 -14.88 -8.50 1.20
C ALA A 105 -16.20 -8.73 1.93
N PRO A 106 -16.24 -9.63 2.94
CA PRO A 106 -17.49 -9.99 3.62
C PRO A 106 -18.17 -8.79 4.27
N GLU A 107 -17.38 -7.93 4.92
CA GLU A 107 -17.89 -6.78 5.66
C GLU A 107 -16.81 -5.70 5.79
N LEU A 108 -16.89 -4.66 4.99
CA LEU A 108 -16.00 -3.50 5.13
C LEU A 108 -16.33 -2.72 6.40
N ASN A 109 -15.35 -2.60 7.28
CA ASN A 109 -15.53 -1.94 8.58
C ASN A 109 -15.98 -0.47 8.41
N GLU A 110 -17.08 -0.08 9.06
CA GLU A 110 -17.62 1.28 8.94
C GLU A 110 -16.66 2.37 9.48
N ASN A 111 -15.86 2.05 10.49
CA ASN A 111 -14.87 2.96 11.04
C ASN A 111 -13.71 3.27 10.07
N ARG A 112 -13.59 2.56 8.94
CA ARG A 112 -12.63 2.88 7.89
C ARG A 112 -12.80 4.30 7.34
N LYS A 113 -14.01 4.84 7.41
CA LYS A 113 -14.34 6.22 7.00
C LYS A 113 -13.65 7.28 7.88
N LEU A 114 -13.13 6.87 9.06
CA LEU A 114 -12.34 7.72 9.95
C LEU A 114 -10.86 7.77 9.55
N ILE A 115 -10.43 6.96 8.58
CA ILE A 115 -9.07 6.97 8.08
C ILE A 115 -8.86 8.24 7.27
N ARG A 116 -7.89 9.06 7.68
CA ARG A 116 -7.60 10.36 7.07
C ARG A 116 -6.10 10.56 6.91
N GLY A 117 -5.75 11.49 6.05
CA GLY A 117 -4.38 11.98 5.87
C GLY A 117 -3.74 11.46 4.59
N VAL A 118 -2.44 11.71 4.45
CA VAL A 118 -1.72 11.45 3.21
C VAL A 118 -1.09 10.06 3.21
N VAL A 119 -1.22 9.33 2.11
CA VAL A 119 -0.48 8.12 1.77
C VAL A 119 -0.13 8.15 0.28
N CYS A 120 1.08 7.80 -0.08
CA CYS A 120 1.56 7.86 -1.48
C CYS A 120 1.30 9.22 -2.16
N GLY A 121 1.43 10.32 -1.42
CA GLY A 121 1.26 11.68 -1.92
C GLY A 121 -0.19 12.15 -2.10
N VAL A 122 -1.19 11.31 -1.82
CA VAL A 122 -2.62 11.62 -1.97
C VAL A 122 -3.33 11.59 -0.63
N ARG A 123 -4.23 12.53 -0.39
CA ARG A 123 -5.13 12.49 0.78
C ARG A 123 -6.24 11.48 0.53
N VAL A 124 -6.35 10.49 1.43
CA VAL A 124 -7.32 9.40 1.28
C VAL A 124 -8.77 9.89 1.26
N GLU A 125 -9.07 10.93 2.01
CA GLU A 125 -10.37 11.57 2.06
C GLU A 125 -10.80 12.26 0.76
N ASN A 126 -9.85 12.56 -0.14
CA ASN A 126 -10.11 13.22 -1.42
C ASN A 126 -10.20 12.24 -2.60
N ILE A 127 -10.11 10.94 -2.33
CA ILE A 127 -10.19 9.92 -3.38
C ILE A 127 -11.67 9.65 -3.68
N GLU A 128 -12.12 10.05 -4.86
CA GLU A 128 -13.53 9.91 -5.28
C GLU A 128 -13.87 8.48 -5.68
N GLU A 129 -12.93 7.78 -6.33
CA GLU A 129 -13.13 6.44 -6.83
C GLU A 129 -13.17 5.43 -5.66
N PRO A 130 -14.30 4.72 -5.45
CA PRO A 130 -14.52 3.93 -4.24
C PRO A 130 -13.50 2.81 -4.02
N LEU A 131 -13.20 2.04 -5.06
CA LEU A 131 -12.29 0.91 -4.96
C LEU A 131 -10.85 1.38 -4.66
N MET A 132 -10.39 2.44 -5.33
CA MET A 132 -9.08 3.01 -5.05
C MET A 132 -9.01 3.54 -3.61
N ARG A 133 -10.09 4.13 -3.10
CA ARG A 133 -10.15 4.59 -1.72
C ARG A 133 -9.99 3.46 -0.71
N GLU A 134 -10.65 2.31 -0.94
CA GLU A 134 -10.49 1.13 -0.07
C GLU A 134 -9.04 0.62 -0.09
N ILE A 135 -8.42 0.53 -1.27
CA ILE A 135 -7.01 0.18 -1.42
C ILE A 135 -6.11 1.15 -0.63
N ARG A 136 -6.36 2.45 -0.76
CA ARG A 136 -5.57 3.47 -0.05
C ARG A 136 -5.83 3.50 1.45
N TYR A 137 -6.98 3.04 1.92
CA TYR A 137 -7.19 2.81 3.34
C TYR A 137 -6.24 1.73 3.86
N LEU A 138 -6.12 0.60 3.19
CA LEU A 138 -5.18 -0.45 3.58
C LEU A 138 -3.73 0.06 3.56
N ASP A 139 -3.30 0.72 2.48
CA ASP A 139 -1.97 1.31 2.38
C ASP A 139 -1.68 2.28 3.55
N LYS A 140 -2.68 3.10 3.93
CA LYS A 140 -2.57 4.07 5.01
C LYS A 140 -2.45 3.42 6.38
N LEU A 141 -3.23 2.36 6.64
CA LEU A 141 -3.16 1.63 7.91
C LEU A 141 -1.79 0.95 8.09
N VAL A 142 -1.27 0.30 7.04
CA VAL A 142 0.06 -0.31 7.06
C VAL A 142 1.17 0.74 7.16
N ASP A 143 0.98 1.92 6.55
CA ASP A 143 1.91 3.04 6.70
C ASP A 143 1.95 3.57 8.15
N GLU A 144 0.80 3.67 8.79
CA GLU A 144 0.70 4.05 10.21
C GLU A 144 1.35 3.01 11.12
N LEU A 145 1.18 1.71 10.82
CA LEU A 145 1.85 0.61 11.52
C LEU A 145 3.36 0.72 11.40
N ALA A 146 3.87 0.89 10.19
CA ALA A 146 5.31 1.05 9.92
C ALA A 146 5.91 2.31 10.58
N LYS A 147 5.09 3.34 10.84
CA LYS A 147 5.48 4.55 11.58
C LYS A 147 5.41 4.40 13.11
N GLY A 148 5.12 3.20 13.62
CA GLY A 148 5.12 2.89 15.04
C GLY A 148 3.84 3.27 15.78
N LYS A 149 2.73 3.57 15.09
CA LYS A 149 1.44 3.83 15.72
C LYS A 149 0.93 2.55 16.39
N SER A 150 0.28 2.66 17.55
CA SER A 150 -0.30 1.50 18.22
C SER A 150 -1.51 0.94 17.48
N MET A 151 -1.72 -0.38 17.54
CA MET A 151 -2.84 -1.06 16.86
C MET A 151 -4.20 -0.48 17.26
N GLU A 152 -4.40 -0.16 18.54
CA GLU A 152 -5.63 0.47 19.03
C GLU A 152 -5.97 1.78 18.28
N LYS A 153 -4.95 2.62 18.03
CA LYS A 153 -5.12 3.88 17.28
C LYS A 153 -5.26 3.64 15.77
N ILE A 154 -4.63 2.59 15.23
CA ILE A 154 -4.72 2.23 13.82
C ILE A 154 -6.13 1.74 13.51
N LEU A 155 -6.68 0.86 14.34
CA LEU A 155 -7.99 0.24 14.13
C LEU A 155 -9.19 1.15 14.48
N ARG A 156 -8.96 2.42 14.86
CA ARG A 156 -10.03 3.40 15.17
C ARG A 156 -11.12 2.82 16.09
N LYS A 157 -10.68 2.17 17.16
CA LYS A 157 -11.59 1.68 18.23
C LYS A 157 -12.06 2.81 19.11
#